data_6281a071ce6e56b333cbc9a54d74e110
#
_entry.id   6281a071ce6e56b333cbc9a54d74e110
#
_cell.length_a   1.000
_cell.length_b   1.000
_cell.length_c   1.000
_cell.angle_alpha   90.00
_cell.angle_beta   90.00
_cell.angle_gamma   90.00
#
_symmetry.space_group_name_H-M   'P 1'
#
loop_
_entity.id
_entity.type
_entity.pdbx_description
1 polymer ?
#
loop_
_entity_poly.entity_id
_entity_poly.type
_entity_poly.pdbx_seq_one_letter_code
_entity_poly.pdbx_strand_id
1 'polypeptide(L)'
;MGMFMASVAFSCNDAQTWKNISPVIENFITDNGDLLSNFQEEGPGYCVVSLYGEMAPYLARLAQSISALTGGYAVFANCVDSDFNMIALWHNGEHLEDSYIGRLYEEYAVYEVPKPDINLWLPLLKDKSRIEEFRHALQEEKLFAEDNLRELSVLTGLPIFDDEFLAQCM
;
A
#
# COMPACT_ATOMS: atom_id res chain seq x y z
N MET A 1 -11.37 19.45 -0.62
CA MET A 1 -10.33 18.87 -1.49
C MET A 1 -9.91 17.57 -0.85
N GLY A 2 -10.09 16.47 -1.51
CA GLY A 2 -9.76 15.16 -0.98
C GLY A 2 -8.26 14.86 -1.04
N MET A 3 -7.87 13.72 -0.48
CA MET A 3 -6.49 13.27 -0.47
C MET A 3 -6.13 12.54 -1.76
N PHE A 4 -4.97 12.86 -2.31
CA PHE A 4 -4.34 12.11 -3.39
C PHE A 4 -2.98 11.61 -2.93
N MET A 5 -2.81 10.31 -2.83
CA MET A 5 -1.53 9.71 -2.47
C MET A 5 -1.37 8.32 -3.05
N ALA A 6 -0.15 7.93 -3.29
CA ALA A 6 0.20 6.56 -3.55
C ALA A 6 1.31 6.12 -2.60
N SER A 7 1.23 4.90 -2.09
CA SER A 7 2.17 4.36 -1.11
C SER A 7 2.55 2.91 -1.38
N VAL A 8 3.67 2.50 -0.81
CA VAL A 8 4.09 1.10 -0.72
C VAL A 8 4.43 0.80 0.73
N ALA A 9 3.78 -0.23 1.27
CA ALA A 9 4.05 -0.76 2.60
C ALA A 9 4.67 -2.16 2.49
N PHE A 10 5.66 -2.44 3.31
CA PHE A 10 6.37 -3.71 3.32
C PHE A 10 6.96 -4.01 4.70
N SER A 11 7.55 -5.18 4.88
CA SER A 11 8.30 -5.52 6.08
C SER A 11 9.72 -5.94 5.70
N CYS A 12 10.69 -5.38 6.40
CA CYS A 12 12.09 -5.79 6.31
C CYS A 12 12.44 -6.59 7.59
N ASN A 13 12.95 -7.81 7.43
CA ASN A 13 13.11 -8.73 8.55
C ASN A 13 14.56 -8.91 9.01
N ASP A 14 15.52 -8.40 8.26
CA ASP A 14 16.93 -8.52 8.58
C ASP A 14 17.81 -7.47 7.87
N ALA A 15 19.01 -7.27 8.40
CA ALA A 15 19.98 -6.30 7.87
C ALA A 15 20.46 -6.61 6.44
N GLN A 16 20.48 -7.88 6.04
CA GLN A 16 20.89 -8.24 4.67
C GLN A 16 19.81 -7.84 3.66
N THR A 17 18.56 -8.11 3.98
CA THR A 17 17.42 -7.68 3.18
C THR A 17 17.38 -6.15 3.08
N TRP A 18 17.59 -5.45 4.18
CA TRP A 18 17.65 -3.99 4.21
C TRP A 18 18.74 -3.44 3.28
N LYS A 19 19.93 -4.02 3.28
CA LYS A 19 21.02 -3.64 2.37
C LYS A 19 20.67 -3.79 0.89
N ASN A 20 19.80 -4.73 0.56
CA ASN A 20 19.34 -4.93 -0.81
C ASN A 20 18.22 -3.94 -1.20
N ILE A 21 17.36 -3.57 -0.26
CA ILE A 21 16.23 -2.67 -0.49
C ILE A 21 16.67 -1.20 -0.52
N SER A 22 17.55 -0.80 0.40
CA SER A 22 17.97 0.60 0.58
C SER A 22 18.44 1.26 -0.73
N PRO A 23 19.34 0.64 -1.53
CA PRO A 23 19.73 1.23 -2.81
C PRO A 23 18.59 1.34 -3.82
N VAL A 24 17.63 0.42 -3.80
CA VAL A 24 16.47 0.46 -4.72
C VAL A 24 15.59 1.64 -4.40
N ILE A 25 15.32 1.90 -3.12
CA ILE A 25 14.53 3.05 -2.68
C ILE A 25 15.30 4.36 -2.92
N GLU A 26 16.59 4.41 -2.60
CA GLU A 26 17.43 5.59 -2.83
C GLU A 26 17.51 5.98 -4.31
N ASN A 27 17.70 5.00 -5.19
CA ASN A 27 17.70 5.23 -6.64
C ASN A 27 16.32 5.70 -7.12
N PHE A 28 15.25 5.13 -6.59
CA PHE A 28 13.91 5.55 -6.93
C PHE A 28 13.65 7.01 -6.54
N ILE A 29 14.08 7.43 -5.34
CA ILE A 29 14.01 8.82 -4.87
C ILE A 29 14.79 9.75 -5.81
N THR A 30 16.02 9.37 -6.17
CA THR A 30 16.89 10.16 -7.05
C THR A 30 16.27 10.37 -8.43
N ASP A 31 15.64 9.34 -8.99
CA ASP A 31 15.07 9.36 -10.32
C ASP A 31 13.72 10.10 -10.41
N ASN A 32 12.95 10.12 -9.31
CA ASN A 32 11.57 10.57 -9.30
C ASN A 32 11.27 11.76 -8.35
N GLY A 33 12.22 12.19 -7.55
CA GLY A 33 12.27 13.49 -6.84
C GLY A 33 11.43 13.65 -5.58
N ASP A 34 10.19 13.17 -5.53
CA ASP A 34 9.22 13.53 -4.48
C ASP A 34 8.77 12.35 -3.60
N LEU A 35 9.53 11.25 -3.61
CA LEU A 35 9.24 10.10 -2.76
C LEU A 35 9.71 10.36 -1.32
N LEU A 36 8.80 10.23 -0.37
CA LEU A 36 9.11 10.21 1.05
C LEU A 36 9.18 8.74 1.51
N SER A 37 10.13 8.43 2.37
CA SER A 37 10.30 7.06 2.87
C SER A 37 10.62 7.02 4.34
N ASN A 38 10.08 6.02 5.02
CA ASN A 38 10.38 5.69 6.42
C ASN A 38 10.55 4.17 6.52
N PHE A 39 11.78 3.72 6.69
CA PHE A 39 12.08 2.29 6.83
C PHE A 39 13.39 2.07 7.61
N GLN A 40 13.48 0.94 8.27
CA GLN A 40 14.59 0.55 9.13
C GLN A 40 15.08 -0.85 8.76
N GLU A 41 16.22 -1.26 9.34
CA GLU A 41 16.80 -2.60 9.12
C GLU A 41 15.84 -3.73 9.48
N GLU A 42 15.04 -3.54 10.51
CA GLU A 42 14.03 -4.49 10.95
C GLU A 42 12.69 -3.79 11.15
N GLY A 43 11.61 -4.42 10.69
CA GLY A 43 10.26 -3.94 10.87
C GLY A 43 9.58 -3.41 9.61
N PRO A 44 8.47 -2.71 9.78
CA PRO A 44 7.71 -2.18 8.67
C PRO A 44 8.43 -1.03 7.97
N GLY A 45 8.29 -0.98 6.64
CA GLY A 45 8.76 0.11 5.80
C GLY A 45 7.62 0.75 5.02
N TYR A 46 7.75 2.03 4.77
CA TYR A 46 6.76 2.85 4.09
C TYR A 46 7.42 3.82 3.11
N CYS A 47 6.89 3.84 1.90
CA CYS A 47 7.24 4.82 0.88
C CYS A 47 5.96 5.47 0.38
N VAL A 48 5.93 6.78 0.27
CA VAL A 48 4.73 7.52 -0.13
C VAL A 48 5.08 8.67 -1.07
N VAL A 49 4.20 8.90 -2.02
CA VAL A 49 4.21 10.07 -2.89
C VAL A 49 2.88 10.80 -2.71
N SER A 50 2.95 12.09 -2.39
CA SER A 50 1.80 12.98 -2.40
C SER A 50 1.70 13.61 -3.77
N LEU A 51 0.94 13.02 -4.72
CA LEU A 51 0.85 13.54 -6.08
C LEU A 51 -0.43 13.16 -6.82
N TYR A 52 -0.77 14.02 -7.74
CA TYR A 52 -1.75 13.82 -8.78
C TYR A 52 -1.29 12.72 -9.76
N GLY A 53 -1.82 11.54 -9.62
CA GLY A 53 -2.01 10.50 -10.65
C GLY A 53 -0.82 9.86 -11.37
N GLU A 54 0.23 10.59 -11.68
CA GLU A 54 1.26 10.12 -12.63
C GLU A 54 2.29 9.13 -12.03
N MET A 55 2.50 9.18 -10.71
CA MET A 55 3.53 8.38 -10.03
C MET A 55 3.07 6.99 -9.59
N ALA A 56 1.76 6.73 -9.56
CA ALA A 56 1.21 5.45 -9.09
C ALA A 56 1.77 4.21 -9.83
N PRO A 57 1.93 4.21 -11.17
CA PRO A 57 2.52 3.06 -11.86
C PRO A 57 3.98 2.78 -11.49
N TYR A 58 4.75 3.83 -11.17
CA TYR A 58 6.15 3.66 -10.75
C TYR A 58 6.24 3.06 -9.35
N LEU A 59 5.35 3.47 -8.44
CA LEU A 59 5.27 2.89 -7.10
C LEU A 59 4.82 1.43 -7.11
N ALA A 60 3.93 1.03 -8.02
CA ALA A 60 3.58 -0.36 -8.20
C ALA A 60 4.80 -1.21 -8.59
N ARG A 61 5.68 -0.69 -9.45
CA ARG A 61 6.96 -1.34 -9.79
C ARG A 61 7.92 -1.41 -8.61
N LEU A 62 7.94 -0.36 -7.78
CA LEU A 62 8.72 -0.36 -6.56
C LEU A 62 8.22 -1.44 -5.59
N ALA A 63 6.90 -1.59 -5.43
CA ALA A 63 6.30 -2.66 -4.62
C ALA A 63 6.71 -4.06 -5.12
N GLN A 64 6.69 -4.29 -6.42
CA GLN A 64 7.18 -5.52 -7.04
C GLN A 64 8.64 -5.79 -6.68
N SER A 65 9.51 -4.81 -6.88
CA SER A 65 10.95 -4.93 -6.61
C SER A 65 11.23 -5.21 -5.14
N ILE A 66 10.56 -4.49 -4.23
CA ILE A 66 10.71 -4.70 -2.79
C ILE A 66 10.23 -6.10 -2.39
N SER A 67 9.08 -6.55 -2.87
CA SER A 67 8.57 -7.89 -2.55
C SER A 67 9.51 -9.00 -3.07
N ALA A 68 10.13 -8.82 -4.24
CA ALA A 68 11.12 -9.76 -4.76
C ALA A 68 12.38 -9.82 -3.90
N LEU A 69 12.87 -8.66 -3.44
CA LEU A 69 14.09 -8.58 -2.63
C LEU A 69 13.88 -9.08 -1.19
N THR A 70 12.70 -8.86 -0.62
CA THR A 70 12.36 -9.36 0.72
C THR A 70 11.93 -10.82 0.72
N GLY A 71 11.50 -11.35 -0.43
CA GLY A 71 10.77 -12.63 -0.50
C GLY A 71 9.42 -12.61 0.21
N GLY A 72 8.96 -11.43 0.64
CA GLY A 72 7.75 -11.20 1.43
C GLY A 72 6.66 -10.48 0.64
N TYR A 73 5.73 -9.91 1.41
CA TYR A 73 4.62 -9.13 0.88
C TYR A 73 4.97 -7.66 0.77
N ALA A 74 4.47 -7.01 -0.28
CA ALA A 74 4.38 -5.57 -0.39
C ALA A 74 2.96 -5.18 -0.81
N VAL A 75 2.43 -4.16 -0.19
CA VAL A 75 1.11 -3.59 -0.50
C VAL A 75 1.31 -2.23 -1.12
N PHE A 76 0.88 -2.10 -2.35
CA PHE A 76 0.73 -0.80 -3.01
C PHE A 76 -0.68 -0.27 -2.73
N ALA A 77 -0.81 1.00 -2.41
CA ALA A 77 -2.09 1.68 -2.25
C ALA A 77 -2.08 3.02 -2.99
N ASN A 78 -3.18 3.31 -3.66
CA ASN A 78 -3.43 4.59 -4.32
C ASN A 78 -4.79 5.12 -3.86
N CYS A 79 -4.78 6.18 -3.07
CA CYS A 79 -5.98 6.88 -2.61
C CYS A 79 -6.24 8.06 -3.54
N VAL A 80 -7.44 8.14 -4.09
CA VAL A 80 -7.83 9.15 -5.08
C VAL A 80 -8.98 9.97 -4.54
N ASP A 81 -8.71 11.25 -4.31
CA ASP A 81 -9.65 12.31 -3.85
C ASP A 81 -10.46 11.92 -2.60
N SER A 82 -9.93 11.05 -1.74
CA SER A 82 -10.62 10.47 -0.57
C SER A 82 -11.90 9.67 -0.92
N ASP A 83 -12.14 9.38 -2.19
CA ASP A 83 -13.35 8.71 -2.65
C ASP A 83 -13.14 7.22 -2.87
N PHE A 84 -11.99 6.82 -3.38
CA PHE A 84 -11.68 5.40 -3.55
C PHE A 84 -10.19 5.08 -3.40
N ASN A 85 -9.90 3.83 -3.10
CA ASN A 85 -8.57 3.26 -3.12
C ASN A 85 -8.47 2.20 -4.21
N MET A 86 -7.34 2.18 -4.89
CA MET A 86 -6.83 1.01 -5.58
C MET A 86 -5.70 0.44 -4.74
N ILE A 87 -5.79 -0.83 -4.37
CA ILE A 87 -4.72 -1.53 -3.65
C ILE A 87 -4.27 -2.73 -4.46
N ALA A 88 -2.96 -3.00 -4.44
CA ALA A 88 -2.38 -4.17 -5.08
C ALA A 88 -1.51 -4.93 -4.10
N LEU A 89 -1.61 -6.25 -4.15
CA LEU A 89 -0.84 -7.16 -3.33
C LEU A 89 0.23 -7.84 -4.16
N TRP A 90 1.46 -7.75 -3.67
CA TRP A 90 2.64 -8.39 -4.25
C TRP A 90 3.25 -9.38 -3.24
N HIS A 91 3.74 -10.50 -3.72
CA HIS A 91 4.48 -11.47 -2.92
C HIS A 91 5.62 -12.06 -3.73
N ASN A 92 6.84 -12.00 -3.19
CA ASN A 92 8.03 -12.54 -3.82
C ASN A 92 8.21 -12.13 -5.30
N GLY A 93 7.89 -10.86 -5.61
CA GLY A 93 7.96 -10.29 -6.96
C GLY A 93 6.78 -10.60 -7.87
N GLU A 94 5.83 -11.44 -7.43
CA GLU A 94 4.63 -11.78 -8.17
C GLU A 94 3.44 -10.91 -7.77
N HIS A 95 2.71 -10.41 -8.75
CA HIS A 95 1.45 -9.71 -8.54
C HIS A 95 0.36 -10.74 -8.22
N LEU A 96 -0.30 -10.59 -7.08
CA LEU A 96 -1.34 -11.50 -6.64
C LEU A 96 -2.73 -10.98 -6.95
N GLU A 97 -3.02 -9.71 -6.65
CA GLU A 97 -4.34 -9.14 -6.80
C GLU A 97 -4.33 -7.63 -6.84
N ASP A 98 -5.28 -7.06 -7.59
CA ASP A 98 -5.73 -5.68 -7.48
C ASP A 98 -7.12 -5.63 -6.86
N SER A 99 -7.33 -4.72 -5.91
CA SER A 99 -8.63 -4.49 -5.27
C SER A 99 -8.99 -3.02 -5.27
N TYR A 100 -10.28 -2.74 -5.40
CA TYR A 100 -10.82 -1.39 -5.40
C TYR A 100 -11.83 -1.25 -4.26
N ILE A 101 -11.71 -0.17 -3.49
CA ILE A 101 -12.54 0.10 -2.31
C ILE A 101 -13.03 1.54 -2.38
N GLY A 102 -14.34 1.76 -2.25
CA GLY A 102 -14.94 3.08 -2.21
C GLY A 102 -15.78 3.41 -3.43
N ARG A 103 -16.08 4.69 -3.63
CA ARG A 103 -16.92 5.17 -4.75
C ARG A 103 -16.10 5.28 -6.01
N LEU A 104 -16.45 4.47 -7.00
CA LEU A 104 -15.97 4.65 -8.36
C LEU A 104 -16.94 5.58 -9.08
N TYR A 105 -16.48 6.76 -9.48
CA TYR A 105 -17.24 7.63 -10.38
C TYR A 105 -17.36 6.98 -11.76
N GLU A 106 -18.48 7.27 -12.46
CA GLU A 106 -18.75 6.72 -13.81
C GLU A 106 -17.60 6.99 -14.80
N GLU A 107 -16.87 8.07 -14.63
CA GLU A 107 -15.71 8.42 -15.44
C GLU A 107 -14.48 7.54 -15.23
N TYR A 108 -14.42 6.80 -14.10
CA TYR A 108 -13.41 5.79 -13.82
C TYR A 108 -13.96 4.36 -13.93
N ALA A 109 -15.17 4.22 -14.52
CA ALA A 109 -15.96 3.00 -14.50
C ALA A 109 -15.20 1.76 -14.94
N VAL A 110 -14.74 1.01 -13.98
CA VAL A 110 -14.57 -0.43 -14.11
C VAL A 110 -15.99 -1.01 -13.94
N TYR A 111 -16.58 -1.53 -15.00
CA TYR A 111 -17.99 -1.99 -15.03
C TYR A 111 -18.30 -3.10 -14.02
N GLU A 112 -17.30 -3.81 -13.54
CA GLU A 112 -17.37 -4.74 -12.42
C GLU A 112 -16.11 -4.58 -11.58
N VAL A 113 -16.28 -4.12 -10.34
CA VAL A 113 -15.18 -4.11 -9.36
C VAL A 113 -15.04 -5.53 -8.81
N PRO A 114 -13.96 -6.24 -9.10
CA PRO A 114 -13.75 -7.57 -8.52
C PRO A 114 -13.69 -7.44 -7.00
N LYS A 115 -14.43 -8.28 -6.30
CA LYS A 115 -14.26 -8.40 -4.84
C LYS A 115 -12.93 -9.07 -4.55
N PRO A 116 -12.16 -8.56 -3.57
CA PRO A 116 -10.89 -9.16 -3.22
C PRO A 116 -11.06 -10.59 -2.71
N ASP A 117 -10.15 -11.48 -3.11
CA ASP A 117 -10.04 -12.80 -2.51
C ASP A 117 -9.34 -12.69 -1.15
N ILE A 118 -10.13 -12.72 -0.10
CA ILE A 118 -9.63 -12.60 1.27
C ILE A 118 -8.51 -13.60 1.59
N ASN A 119 -8.49 -14.77 0.96
CA ASN A 119 -7.49 -15.79 1.21
C ASN A 119 -6.08 -15.35 0.79
N LEU A 120 -5.96 -14.52 -0.23
CA LEU A 120 -4.67 -13.95 -0.66
C LEU A 120 -4.11 -12.97 0.36
N TRP A 121 -4.98 -12.28 1.09
CA TRP A 121 -4.63 -11.26 2.09
C TRP A 121 -4.46 -11.81 3.50
N LEU A 122 -5.02 -13.01 3.80
CA LEU A 122 -4.96 -13.60 5.13
C LEU A 122 -3.56 -13.72 5.74
N PRO A 123 -2.48 -13.99 4.97
CA PRO A 123 -1.13 -14.02 5.53
C PRO A 123 -0.68 -12.71 6.18
N LEU A 124 -1.26 -11.58 5.77
CA LEU A 124 -0.94 -10.26 6.33
C LEU A 124 -1.69 -9.98 7.64
N LEU A 125 -2.81 -10.65 7.90
CA LEU A 125 -3.62 -10.44 9.09
C LEU A 125 -2.89 -10.95 10.35
N LYS A 126 -2.58 -10.04 11.27
CA LYS A 126 -1.88 -10.36 12.51
C LYS A 126 -2.68 -11.25 13.46
N ASP A 127 -3.94 -10.90 13.66
CA ASP A 127 -4.86 -11.63 14.52
C ASP A 127 -5.98 -12.26 13.69
N LYS A 128 -5.92 -13.57 13.53
CA LYS A 128 -6.89 -14.33 12.73
C LYS A 128 -8.32 -14.27 13.26
N SER A 129 -8.52 -13.93 14.54
CA SER A 129 -9.85 -13.72 15.10
C SER A 129 -10.56 -12.49 14.55
N ARG A 130 -9.81 -11.55 13.95
CA ARG A 130 -10.31 -10.30 13.36
C ARG A 130 -10.58 -10.40 11.85
N ILE A 131 -10.79 -11.60 11.33
CA ILE A 131 -10.99 -11.84 9.90
C ILE A 131 -12.19 -11.06 9.33
N GLU A 132 -13.27 -10.91 10.09
CA GLU A 132 -14.44 -10.17 9.61
C GLU A 132 -14.17 -8.66 9.52
N GLU A 133 -13.47 -8.09 10.48
CA GLU A 133 -13.02 -6.69 10.41
C GLU A 133 -12.11 -6.47 9.19
N PHE A 134 -11.22 -7.43 8.94
CA PHE A 134 -10.33 -7.37 7.78
C PHE A 134 -11.09 -7.44 6.46
N ARG A 135 -12.11 -8.30 6.38
CA ARG A 135 -13.01 -8.39 5.22
C ARG A 135 -13.74 -7.08 4.97
N HIS A 136 -14.29 -6.48 6.03
CA HIS A 136 -14.95 -5.18 5.96
C HIS A 136 -13.99 -4.08 5.48
N ALA A 137 -12.77 -4.02 6.01
CA ALA A 137 -11.78 -3.05 5.58
C ALA A 137 -11.38 -3.18 4.11
N LEU A 138 -11.39 -4.39 3.54
CA LEU A 138 -11.08 -4.66 2.14
C LEU A 138 -12.25 -4.45 1.17
N GLN A 139 -13.48 -4.49 1.64
CA GLN A 139 -14.67 -4.59 0.77
C GLN A 139 -15.69 -3.48 0.94
N GLU A 140 -15.74 -2.83 2.10
CA GLU A 140 -16.77 -1.85 2.40
C GLU A 140 -16.32 -0.42 2.19
N GLU A 141 -17.16 0.34 1.51
CA GLU A 141 -17.00 1.78 1.35
C GLU A 141 -17.12 2.49 2.69
N LYS A 142 -16.20 3.42 2.97
CA LYS A 142 -16.25 4.34 4.10
C LYS A 142 -16.48 5.77 3.64
N LEU A 143 -16.75 6.66 4.59
CA LEU A 143 -16.95 8.08 4.28
C LEU A 143 -15.73 8.69 3.60
N PHE A 144 -14.55 8.31 4.07
CA PHE A 144 -13.27 8.66 3.44
C PHE A 144 -12.50 7.38 3.11
N ALA A 145 -12.04 7.27 1.89
CA ALA A 145 -11.38 6.06 1.41
C ALA A 145 -10.11 5.73 2.20
N GLU A 146 -9.37 6.73 2.68
CA GLU A 146 -8.18 6.53 3.51
C GLU A 146 -8.49 5.84 4.85
N ASP A 147 -9.73 5.86 5.34
CA ASP A 147 -10.10 5.14 6.56
C ASP A 147 -10.01 3.62 6.40
N ASN A 148 -10.25 3.11 5.19
CA ASN A 148 -9.99 1.71 4.88
C ASN A 148 -8.49 1.39 5.00
N LEU A 149 -7.63 2.27 4.49
CA LEU A 149 -6.17 2.08 4.53
C LEU A 149 -5.63 2.14 5.96
N ARG A 150 -6.17 3.04 6.80
CA ARG A 150 -5.84 3.12 8.23
C ARG A 150 -6.20 1.83 8.96
N GLU A 151 -7.40 1.31 8.72
CA GLU A 151 -7.86 0.07 9.33
C GLU A 151 -7.03 -1.13 8.87
N LEU A 152 -6.71 -1.22 7.58
CA LEU A 152 -5.81 -2.23 7.04
C LEU A 152 -4.41 -2.14 7.68
N SER A 153 -3.91 -0.93 7.93
CA SER A 153 -2.62 -0.72 8.61
C SER A 153 -2.64 -1.31 10.03
N VAL A 154 -3.70 -1.08 10.79
CA VAL A 154 -3.88 -1.64 12.14
C VAL A 154 -3.96 -3.16 12.10
N LEU A 155 -4.73 -3.72 11.18
CA LEU A 155 -4.99 -5.16 11.09
C LEU A 155 -3.78 -5.97 10.60
N THR A 156 -2.98 -5.39 9.72
CA THR A 156 -1.78 -6.04 9.15
C THR A 156 -0.49 -5.70 9.88
N GLY A 157 -0.46 -4.54 10.54
CA GLY A 157 0.76 -3.95 11.10
C GLY A 157 1.75 -3.43 10.05
N LEU A 158 1.34 -3.39 8.78
CA LEU A 158 2.06 -2.68 7.74
C LEU A 158 1.56 -1.24 7.67
N PRO A 159 2.43 -0.24 7.49
CA PRO A 159 2.01 1.15 7.36
C PRO A 159 1.45 1.41 5.95
N ILE A 160 0.26 0.86 5.65
CA ILE A 160 -0.42 1.08 4.37
C ILE A 160 -0.87 2.55 4.26
N PHE A 161 -1.23 3.13 5.41
CA PHE A 161 -1.42 4.56 5.60
C PHE A 161 -0.80 4.99 6.93
N ASP A 162 0.18 5.88 6.89
CA ASP A 162 0.92 6.34 8.06
C ASP A 162 0.66 7.83 8.33
N ASP A 163 -0.37 8.11 9.14
CA ASP A 163 -0.76 9.47 9.52
C ASP A 163 0.36 10.24 10.22
N GLU A 164 1.13 9.55 11.08
CA GLU A 164 2.19 10.20 11.86
C GLU A 164 3.34 10.65 10.95
N PHE A 165 3.73 9.78 10.02
CA PHE A 165 4.77 10.11 9.05
C PHE A 165 4.30 11.20 8.09
N LEU A 166 3.09 11.10 7.57
CA LEU A 166 2.52 12.11 6.66
C LEU A 166 2.42 13.49 7.34
N ALA A 167 2.03 13.55 8.61
CA ALA A 167 1.97 14.80 9.37
C ALA A 167 3.34 15.46 9.59
N GLN A 168 4.42 14.67 9.61
CA GLN A 168 5.79 15.20 9.73
C GLN A 168 6.31 15.77 8.40
N CYS A 169 5.75 15.32 7.27
CA CYS A 169 6.20 15.68 5.93
C CYS A 169 5.42 16.86 5.32
N MET A 170 4.27 17.20 5.89
CA MET A 170 3.44 18.34 5.46
C MET A 170 3.68 19.58 6.32
#